data_3597353e47a3423012aefea4328aebad
#
_entry.id   3597353e47a3423012aefea4328aebad
#
_cell.length_a   1.000
_cell.length_b   1.000
_cell.length_c   1.000
_cell.angle_alpha   90.00
_cell.angle_beta   90.00
_cell.angle_gamma   90.00
#
_symmetry.space_group_name_H-M   'P 1'
#
loop_
_entity.id
_entity.type
_entity.pdbx_description
1 polymer ?
#
loop_
_entity_poly.entity_id
_entity_poly.type
_entity_poly.pdbx_seq_one_letter_code
_entity_poly.pdbx_strand_id
1 'polypeptide(L)'
;MDVGIRDRNCINHRNAPRVRVFFVTTNSPSEKRLEQLRDKAWQQGVVPGRGVDVVGGPIPRKPGYYGQPVVKPPVWTWQVPLYFFFGGIAGMSAVIASGAIIFHHVDLARAAMWIAAIAGAVLSPILLIMDLGRPHLFLNMLRVFKHRSAMSMGAWILSAFGACAVPGLIALELPGTLDQFLSVAAGIFVFGSAIFGTLLATYTGVLIGATAIPAWFLHRTLLPIHFETAGLGSAAALLELLGHRIPALNFLGFYAAGGETVLLIWLTANKHGVADRAIHEHGSGWLIRIDEALNGPLALVLRMFGQTPSQRFHF
;
A
#
# COMPACT_ATOMS: atom_id res chain seq x y z
N MET A 1 25.33 38.62 -26.69
CA MET A 1 24.17 37.91 -26.07
C MET A 1 24.26 38.08 -24.59
N ASP A 2 23.47 39.03 -24.06
CA ASP A 2 23.56 39.49 -22.67
C ASP A 2 22.95 38.43 -21.74
N VAL A 3 23.77 37.99 -20.80
CA VAL A 3 23.34 37.13 -19.68
C VAL A 3 22.91 38.06 -18.56
N GLY A 4 21.61 38.25 -18.41
CA GLY A 4 21.05 39.02 -17.30
C GLY A 4 21.17 38.23 -15.98
N ILE A 5 22.08 38.70 -15.11
CA ILE A 5 22.23 38.21 -13.76
C ILE A 5 21.18 38.93 -12.89
N ARG A 6 20.19 38.22 -12.39
CA ARG A 6 19.24 38.73 -11.39
C ARG A 6 19.62 38.16 -10.02
N ASP A 7 20.27 38.98 -9.20
CA ASP A 7 20.53 38.69 -7.79
C ASP A 7 19.20 38.74 -7.01
N ARG A 8 18.72 37.61 -6.50
CA ARG A 8 17.76 37.59 -5.40
C ARG A 8 18.50 37.27 -4.10
N ASN A 9 18.53 38.24 -3.20
CA ASN A 9 19.02 38.11 -1.84
C ASN A 9 18.23 37.00 -1.11
N CYS A 10 18.84 35.86 -0.91
CA CYS A 10 18.37 34.87 0.07
C CYS A 10 19.05 35.13 1.41
N ILE A 11 18.22 35.15 2.42
CA ILE A 11 18.43 35.43 3.83
C ILE A 11 19.71 34.79 4.38
N ASN A 12 20.46 35.65 5.07
CA ASN A 12 21.77 35.48 5.67
C ASN A 12 21.79 34.39 6.77
N HIS A 13 22.24 33.19 6.47
CA HIS A 13 22.79 32.27 7.45
C HIS A 13 24.30 32.22 7.28
N ARG A 14 25.03 32.75 8.25
CA ARG A 14 26.48 32.75 8.32
C ARG A 14 26.97 31.29 8.22
N ASN A 15 27.88 31.04 7.25
CA ASN A 15 28.68 29.82 7.09
C ASN A 15 28.09 28.66 6.27
N ALA A 16 27.21 28.86 5.28
CA ALA A 16 26.94 27.87 4.26
C ALA A 16 27.66 28.23 2.94
N PRO A 17 28.26 27.26 2.21
CA PRO A 17 28.87 27.55 0.91
C PRO A 17 27.79 28.05 -0.05
N ARG A 18 28.05 29.17 -0.72
CA ARG A 18 27.14 29.76 -1.71
C ARG A 18 26.99 28.79 -2.90
N VAL A 19 25.90 28.07 -2.94
CA VAL A 19 25.51 27.33 -4.14
C VAL A 19 24.96 28.36 -5.14
N ARG A 20 25.70 28.64 -6.20
CA ARG A 20 25.16 29.43 -7.33
C ARG A 20 24.18 28.57 -8.10
N VAL A 21 22.90 28.86 -7.93
CA VAL A 21 21.85 28.27 -8.77
C VAL A 21 21.81 29.04 -10.08
N PHE A 22 22.25 28.43 -11.16
CA PHE A 22 22.10 28.97 -12.51
C PHE A 22 20.72 28.60 -13.04
N PHE A 23 19.83 29.57 -13.17
CA PHE A 23 18.61 29.40 -13.95
C PHE A 23 18.96 29.52 -15.44
N VAL A 24 18.89 28.42 -16.14
CA VAL A 24 18.99 28.42 -17.62
C VAL A 24 17.61 28.78 -18.15
N THR A 25 17.52 29.87 -18.89
CA THR A 25 16.29 30.29 -19.58
C THR A 25 15.90 29.28 -20.65
N THR A 26 14.62 28.92 -20.67
CA THR A 26 13.95 27.80 -21.30
C THR A 26 13.93 27.75 -22.86
N ASN A 27 14.93 28.21 -23.54
CA ASN A 27 14.95 28.19 -25.02
C ASN A 27 16.29 27.78 -25.64
N SER A 28 17.13 27.05 -24.91
CA SER A 28 18.39 26.57 -25.52
C SER A 28 18.10 25.35 -26.43
N PRO A 29 18.88 25.20 -27.54
CA PRO A 29 18.74 24.04 -28.44
C PRO A 29 18.90 22.69 -27.71
N SER A 30 19.58 22.66 -26.57
CA SER A 30 19.78 21.51 -25.72
C SER A 30 18.51 21.12 -24.95
N GLU A 31 17.69 22.08 -24.50
CA GLU A 31 16.42 21.82 -23.81
C GLU A 31 15.35 21.26 -24.75
N LYS A 32 15.20 21.82 -25.93
CA LYS A 32 14.30 21.27 -26.96
C LYS A 32 14.65 19.83 -27.34
N ARG A 33 15.93 19.51 -27.34
CA ARG A 33 16.39 18.14 -27.59
C ARG A 33 16.12 17.21 -26.42
N LEU A 34 16.21 17.70 -25.18
CA LEU A 34 15.83 16.94 -23.96
C LEU A 34 14.34 16.64 -23.93
N GLU A 35 13.49 17.61 -24.27
CA GLU A 35 12.06 17.40 -24.40
C GLU A 35 11.72 16.36 -25.45
N GLN A 36 12.32 16.44 -26.63
CA GLN A 36 12.14 15.43 -27.69
C GLN A 36 12.58 14.03 -27.26
N LEU A 37 13.65 13.92 -26.48
CA LEU A 37 14.11 12.63 -25.94
C LEU A 37 13.18 12.12 -24.82
N ARG A 38 12.61 13.01 -24.01
CA ARG A 38 11.59 12.69 -23.02
C ARG A 38 10.31 12.18 -23.70
N ASP A 39 9.84 12.86 -24.74
CA ASP A 39 8.66 12.46 -25.50
C ASP A 39 8.85 11.10 -26.18
N LYS A 40 10.01 10.85 -26.76
CA LYS A 40 10.35 9.52 -27.32
C LYS A 40 10.41 8.44 -26.25
N ALA A 41 10.97 8.74 -25.07
CA ALA A 41 11.01 7.81 -23.96
C ALA A 41 9.60 7.52 -23.42
N TRP A 42 8.71 8.50 -23.41
CA TRP A 42 7.28 8.33 -23.10
C TRP A 42 6.59 7.41 -24.10
N GLN A 43 6.79 7.63 -25.40
CA GLN A 43 6.23 6.79 -26.46
C GLN A 43 6.74 5.34 -26.41
N GLN A 44 7.94 5.14 -25.89
CA GLN A 44 8.55 3.81 -25.69
C GLN A 44 8.19 3.18 -24.33
N GLY A 45 7.31 3.81 -23.54
CA GLY A 45 6.90 3.32 -22.22
C GLY A 45 7.96 3.50 -21.12
N VAL A 46 8.99 4.30 -21.38
CA VAL A 46 9.99 4.69 -20.39
C VAL A 46 9.56 6.04 -19.83
N VAL A 47 8.96 6.08 -18.65
CA VAL A 47 8.52 7.33 -18.00
C VAL A 47 9.71 7.93 -17.27
N PRO A 48 10.26 9.08 -17.71
CA PRO A 48 11.25 9.81 -16.94
C PRO A 48 10.56 10.41 -15.72
N GLY A 49 11.17 10.25 -14.53
CA GLY A 49 10.69 10.89 -13.31
C GLY A 49 10.58 12.40 -13.50
N ARG A 50 9.42 12.98 -13.23
CA ARG A 50 9.26 14.42 -13.09
C ARG A 50 10.12 14.89 -11.92
N GLY A 51 11.09 15.76 -12.17
CA GLY A 51 11.70 16.56 -11.11
C GLY A 51 13.16 16.29 -10.79
N VAL A 52 13.92 15.63 -11.65
CA VAL A 52 15.38 15.68 -11.54
C VAL A 52 15.89 16.70 -12.55
N ASP A 53 16.27 17.89 -12.07
CA ASP A 53 17.06 18.83 -12.85
C ASP A 53 18.38 18.13 -13.22
N VAL A 54 18.58 17.89 -14.50
CA VAL A 54 19.83 17.35 -15.01
C VAL A 54 20.89 18.42 -14.83
N VAL A 55 21.60 18.37 -13.72
CA VAL A 55 22.81 19.17 -13.49
C VAL A 55 23.91 18.50 -14.29
N GLY A 56 24.31 19.09 -15.38
CA GLY A 56 25.52 18.63 -16.01
C GLY A 56 25.61 18.90 -17.49
N GLY A 57 26.75 19.10 -17.94
CA GLY A 57 27.33 19.34 -19.23
C GLY A 57 26.61 18.88 -20.50
N PRO A 58 27.22 19.06 -21.68
CA PRO A 58 26.59 18.83 -22.99
C PRO A 58 26.14 17.36 -23.09
N ILE A 59 24.88 17.18 -23.52
CA ILE A 59 24.28 15.86 -23.72
C ILE A 59 25.12 15.06 -24.74
N PRO A 60 25.55 13.85 -24.39
CA PRO A 60 26.30 13.02 -25.32
C PRO A 60 25.49 12.75 -26.60
N ARG A 61 26.13 12.80 -27.76
CA ARG A 61 25.50 12.56 -29.07
C ARG A 61 24.87 11.16 -29.24
N LYS A 62 25.23 10.22 -28.37
CA LYS A 62 24.61 8.89 -28.29
C LYS A 62 23.86 8.76 -26.96
N PRO A 63 22.61 8.25 -26.93
CA PRO A 63 21.89 8.01 -25.71
C PRO A 63 22.66 6.97 -24.88
N GLY A 64 23.23 7.40 -23.75
CA GLY A 64 23.91 6.57 -22.77
C GLY A 64 23.23 6.71 -21.43
N TYR A 65 23.81 6.13 -20.39
CA TYR A 65 23.32 6.26 -19.02
C TYR A 65 23.43 7.67 -18.42
N TYR A 66 24.14 8.58 -19.09
CA TYR A 66 24.31 9.95 -18.62
C TYR A 66 23.01 10.75 -18.74
N GLY A 67 22.58 11.32 -17.59
CA GLY A 67 21.34 12.11 -17.53
C GLY A 67 20.08 11.28 -17.27
N GLN A 68 20.18 9.97 -17.15
CA GLN A 68 19.07 9.17 -16.63
C GLN A 68 19.13 9.08 -15.10
N PRO A 69 17.98 9.12 -14.40
CA PRO A 69 17.97 8.91 -12.95
C PRO A 69 18.56 7.52 -12.64
N VAL A 70 19.51 7.47 -11.71
CA VAL A 70 20.18 6.23 -11.27
C VAL A 70 19.18 5.20 -10.78
N VAL A 71 18.06 5.68 -10.26
CA VAL A 71 16.96 4.85 -9.74
C VAL A 71 15.69 5.21 -10.50
N LYS A 72 15.09 4.23 -11.15
CA LYS A 72 13.79 4.40 -11.82
C LYS A 72 12.70 4.51 -10.75
N PRO A 73 11.98 5.65 -10.64
CA PRO A 73 10.85 5.73 -9.71
C PRO A 73 9.78 4.73 -10.14
N PRO A 74 9.10 4.08 -9.20
CA PRO A 74 7.99 3.19 -9.53
C PRO A 74 6.86 4.03 -10.16
N VAL A 75 6.42 3.62 -11.34
CA VAL A 75 5.25 4.21 -12.00
C VAL A 75 4.08 3.31 -11.70
N TRP A 76 3.38 3.61 -10.62
CA TRP A 76 2.18 2.89 -10.25
C TRP A 76 0.95 3.62 -10.77
N THR A 77 0.09 2.88 -11.43
CA THR A 77 -1.21 3.35 -11.87
C THR A 77 -2.23 3.16 -10.74
N TRP A 78 -3.46 3.63 -10.93
CA TRP A 78 -4.53 3.56 -9.92
C TRP A 78 -4.88 2.13 -9.47
N GLN A 79 -4.55 1.13 -10.27
CA GLN A 79 -4.79 -0.28 -9.95
C GLN A 79 -3.98 -0.74 -8.74
N VAL A 80 -2.75 -0.27 -8.59
CA VAL A 80 -1.86 -0.71 -7.50
C VAL A 80 -2.34 -0.24 -6.13
N PRO A 81 -2.68 1.04 -5.89
CA PRO A 81 -3.29 1.48 -4.64
C PRO A 81 -4.60 0.74 -4.30
N LEU A 82 -5.46 0.49 -5.30
CA LEU A 82 -6.68 -0.29 -5.07
C LEU A 82 -6.37 -1.75 -4.70
N TYR A 83 -5.38 -2.35 -5.33
CA TYR A 83 -4.90 -3.68 -4.95
C TYR A 83 -4.42 -3.72 -3.50
N PHE A 84 -3.70 -2.70 -3.02
CA PHE A 84 -3.28 -2.63 -1.63
C PHE A 84 -4.47 -2.58 -0.67
N PHE A 85 -5.48 -1.78 -1.00
CA PHE A 85 -6.70 -1.67 -0.22
C PHE A 85 -7.48 -2.99 -0.17
N PHE A 86 -7.78 -3.59 -1.33
CA PHE A 86 -8.51 -4.86 -1.39
C PHE A 86 -7.72 -6.02 -0.80
N GLY A 87 -6.41 -6.08 -1.01
CA GLY A 87 -5.54 -7.08 -0.42
C GLY A 87 -5.49 -7.01 1.10
N GLY A 88 -5.42 -5.80 1.66
CA GLY A 88 -5.46 -5.57 3.11
C GLY A 88 -6.79 -6.00 3.72
N ILE A 89 -7.92 -5.53 3.16
CA ILE A 89 -9.26 -5.93 3.61
C ILE A 89 -9.46 -7.45 3.49
N ALA A 90 -9.09 -8.04 2.37
CA ALA A 90 -9.25 -9.48 2.15
C ALA A 90 -8.46 -10.30 3.14
N GLY A 91 -7.18 -9.96 3.34
CA GLY A 91 -6.30 -10.63 4.28
C GLY A 91 -6.83 -10.59 5.71
N MET A 92 -7.21 -9.40 6.18
CA MET A 92 -7.70 -9.23 7.54
C MET A 92 -9.13 -9.76 7.73
N SER A 93 -9.97 -9.77 6.69
CA SER A 93 -11.26 -10.46 6.75
C SER A 93 -11.10 -11.97 6.97
N ALA A 94 -10.10 -12.61 6.35
CA ALA A 94 -9.81 -14.02 6.60
C ALA A 94 -9.32 -14.27 8.05
N VAL A 95 -8.55 -13.34 8.63
CA VAL A 95 -8.16 -13.40 10.05
C VAL A 95 -9.40 -13.28 10.95
N ILE A 96 -10.29 -12.32 10.68
CA ILE A 96 -11.55 -12.17 11.42
C ILE A 96 -12.42 -13.43 11.28
N ALA A 97 -12.50 -14.02 10.08
CA ALA A 97 -13.25 -15.25 9.85
C ALA A 97 -12.73 -16.42 10.70
N SER A 98 -11.40 -16.59 10.79
CA SER A 98 -10.80 -17.63 11.61
C SER A 98 -11.09 -17.44 13.10
N GLY A 99 -11.00 -16.20 13.58
CA GLY A 99 -11.43 -15.85 14.96
C GLY A 99 -12.91 -16.13 15.18
N ALA A 100 -13.77 -15.74 14.23
CA ALA A 100 -15.21 -15.96 14.32
C ALA A 100 -15.58 -17.47 14.40
N ILE A 101 -14.83 -18.34 13.72
CA ILE A 101 -15.01 -19.80 13.84
C ILE A 101 -14.66 -20.27 15.26
N ILE A 102 -13.55 -19.81 15.84
CA ILE A 102 -13.13 -20.18 17.19
C ILE A 102 -14.21 -19.81 18.23
N PHE A 103 -14.83 -18.64 18.05
CA PHE A 103 -15.87 -18.14 18.95
C PHE A 103 -17.30 -18.55 18.52
N HIS A 104 -17.45 -19.49 17.59
CA HIS A 104 -18.74 -20.02 17.09
C HIS A 104 -19.68 -19.00 16.45
N HIS A 105 -19.14 -17.89 15.93
CA HIS A 105 -19.88 -16.88 15.15
C HIS A 105 -19.86 -17.21 13.65
N VAL A 106 -20.57 -18.26 13.25
CA VAL A 106 -20.52 -18.80 11.87
C VAL A 106 -20.98 -17.78 10.83
N ASP A 107 -22.01 -17.00 11.12
CA ASP A 107 -22.54 -15.99 10.18
C ASP A 107 -21.51 -14.88 9.91
N LEU A 108 -20.79 -14.44 10.94
CA LEU A 108 -19.69 -13.51 10.78
C LEU A 108 -18.55 -14.15 9.98
N ALA A 109 -18.23 -15.41 10.25
CA ALA A 109 -17.18 -16.13 9.53
C ALA A 109 -17.51 -16.24 8.02
N ARG A 110 -18.75 -16.54 7.66
CA ARG A 110 -19.23 -16.57 6.28
C ARG A 110 -19.09 -15.20 5.62
N ALA A 111 -19.64 -14.15 6.24
CA ALA A 111 -19.55 -12.80 5.70
C ALA A 111 -18.10 -12.36 5.48
N ALA A 112 -17.22 -12.61 6.45
CA ALA A 112 -15.80 -12.28 6.36
C ALA A 112 -15.09 -13.09 5.27
N MET A 113 -15.43 -14.38 5.09
CA MET A 113 -14.87 -15.20 4.02
C MET A 113 -15.38 -14.80 2.64
N TRP A 114 -16.61 -14.30 2.51
CA TRP A 114 -17.09 -13.71 1.24
C TRP A 114 -16.25 -12.48 0.86
N ILE A 115 -15.99 -11.58 1.81
CA ILE A 115 -15.11 -10.43 1.57
C ILE A 115 -13.71 -10.91 1.19
N ALA A 116 -13.14 -11.86 1.93
CA ALA A 116 -11.81 -12.40 1.67
C ALA A 116 -11.70 -13.00 0.25
N ALA A 117 -12.69 -13.81 -0.17
CA ALA A 117 -12.69 -14.43 -1.49
C ALA A 117 -12.89 -13.41 -2.62
N ILE A 118 -13.88 -12.51 -2.50
CA ILE A 118 -14.16 -11.52 -3.55
C ILE A 118 -13.01 -10.53 -3.67
N ALA A 119 -12.61 -9.89 -2.57
CA ALA A 119 -11.57 -8.87 -2.61
C ALA A 119 -10.17 -9.46 -2.89
N GLY A 120 -9.85 -10.61 -2.31
CA GLY A 120 -8.50 -11.18 -2.39
C GLY A 120 -8.31 -12.16 -3.54
N ALA A 121 -9.25 -13.09 -3.77
CA ALA A 121 -9.07 -14.12 -4.82
C ALA A 121 -9.60 -13.67 -6.18
N VAL A 122 -10.46 -12.65 -6.26
CA VAL A 122 -11.01 -12.15 -7.54
C VAL A 122 -10.48 -10.75 -7.86
N LEU A 123 -10.80 -9.74 -7.05
CA LEU A 123 -10.47 -8.35 -7.39
C LEU A 123 -8.96 -8.07 -7.37
N SER A 124 -8.25 -8.57 -6.37
CA SER A 124 -6.81 -8.33 -6.24
C SER A 124 -6.00 -8.88 -7.42
N PRO A 125 -6.19 -10.14 -7.88
CA PRO A 125 -5.51 -10.64 -9.07
C PRO A 125 -5.89 -9.88 -10.34
N ILE A 126 -7.17 -9.50 -10.51
CA ILE A 126 -7.62 -8.73 -11.67
C ILE A 126 -6.88 -7.38 -11.73
N LEU A 127 -6.83 -6.64 -10.62
CA LEU A 127 -6.14 -5.35 -10.56
C LEU A 127 -4.64 -5.50 -10.85
N LEU A 128 -4.01 -6.55 -10.29
CA LEU A 128 -2.59 -6.82 -10.53
C LEU A 128 -2.31 -7.18 -11.99
N ILE A 129 -3.19 -7.99 -12.63
CA ILE A 129 -3.07 -8.35 -14.04
C ILE A 129 -3.29 -7.13 -14.95
N MET A 130 -4.23 -6.25 -14.61
CA MET A 130 -4.49 -5.01 -15.35
C MET A 130 -3.29 -4.04 -15.31
N ASP A 131 -2.52 -4.03 -14.22
CA ASP A 131 -1.30 -3.22 -14.12
C ASP A 131 -0.12 -3.81 -14.90
N LEU A 132 -0.19 -5.08 -15.31
CA LEU A 132 0.85 -5.69 -16.13
C LEU A 132 0.81 -5.12 -17.56
N GLY A 133 1.93 -4.59 -18.03
CA GLY A 133 2.06 -4.13 -19.42
C GLY A 133 1.81 -5.23 -20.48
N ARG A 134 1.89 -6.52 -20.06
CA ARG A 134 1.57 -7.71 -20.87
C ARG A 134 0.75 -8.70 -20.06
N PRO A 135 -0.57 -8.49 -19.92
CA PRO A 135 -1.43 -9.29 -19.03
C PRO A 135 -1.48 -10.78 -19.38
N HIS A 136 -1.33 -11.18 -20.64
CA HIS A 136 -1.31 -12.58 -21.06
C HIS A 136 -0.10 -13.38 -20.54
N LEU A 137 0.94 -12.70 -20.02
CA LEU A 137 2.12 -13.35 -19.47
C LEU A 137 2.09 -13.44 -17.93
N PHE A 138 0.96 -13.15 -17.28
CA PHE A 138 0.87 -13.13 -15.81
C PHE A 138 1.26 -14.47 -15.17
N LEU A 139 0.93 -15.59 -15.80
CA LEU A 139 1.29 -16.93 -15.32
C LEU A 139 2.81 -17.16 -15.23
N ASN A 140 3.62 -16.41 -15.99
CA ASN A 140 5.07 -16.49 -15.87
C ASN A 140 5.59 -16.01 -14.52
N MET A 141 4.83 -15.18 -13.79
CA MET A 141 5.18 -14.74 -12.44
C MET A 141 5.11 -15.91 -11.43
N LEU A 142 4.26 -16.89 -11.68
CA LEU A 142 4.10 -18.09 -10.84
C LEU A 142 5.01 -19.24 -11.26
N ARG A 143 5.70 -19.14 -12.40
CA ARG A 143 6.56 -20.21 -12.91
C ARG A 143 7.82 -20.42 -12.07
N VAL A 144 8.39 -19.35 -11.52
CA VAL A 144 9.63 -19.40 -10.74
C VAL A 144 9.48 -18.58 -9.46
N PHE A 145 9.62 -19.24 -8.32
CA PHE A 145 9.65 -18.58 -7.03
C PHE A 145 11.02 -17.92 -6.78
N LYS A 146 11.05 -16.60 -6.68
CA LYS A 146 12.25 -15.82 -6.37
C LYS A 146 12.08 -15.12 -5.02
N HIS A 147 12.65 -15.73 -3.96
CA HIS A 147 12.53 -15.21 -2.58
C HIS A 147 13.12 -13.81 -2.37
N ARG A 148 14.03 -13.36 -3.26
CA ARG A 148 14.62 -12.01 -3.21
C ARG A 148 13.84 -10.97 -4.02
N SER A 149 12.79 -11.36 -4.72
CA SER A 149 11.95 -10.46 -5.50
C SER A 149 10.63 -10.24 -4.75
N ALA A 150 10.39 -9.01 -4.29
CA ALA A 150 9.15 -8.64 -3.64
C ALA A 150 7.92 -8.98 -4.51
N MET A 151 7.95 -8.65 -5.81
CA MET A 151 6.85 -8.99 -6.72
C MET A 151 6.57 -10.49 -6.82
N SER A 152 7.64 -11.32 -6.92
CA SER A 152 7.46 -12.78 -6.98
C SER A 152 6.85 -13.31 -5.69
N MET A 153 7.32 -12.85 -4.54
CA MET A 153 6.75 -13.25 -3.24
C MET A 153 5.28 -12.89 -3.13
N GLY A 154 4.88 -11.68 -3.54
CA GLY A 154 3.49 -11.24 -3.50
C GLY A 154 2.58 -12.08 -4.39
N ALA A 155 3.01 -12.42 -5.62
CA ALA A 155 2.25 -13.27 -6.51
C ALA A 155 2.00 -14.67 -5.92
N TRP A 156 2.99 -15.25 -5.26
CA TRP A 156 2.86 -16.54 -4.59
C TRP A 156 1.99 -16.47 -3.32
N ILE A 157 2.15 -15.43 -2.49
CA ILE A 157 1.31 -15.20 -1.31
C ILE A 157 -0.16 -15.04 -1.73
N LEU A 158 -0.43 -14.21 -2.74
CA LEU A 158 -1.78 -13.99 -3.26
C LEU A 158 -2.40 -15.28 -3.80
N SER A 159 -1.62 -16.08 -4.53
CA SER A 159 -2.07 -17.37 -5.06
C SER A 159 -2.38 -18.38 -3.96
N ALA A 160 -1.51 -18.47 -2.95
CA ALA A 160 -1.72 -19.34 -1.78
C ALA A 160 -2.94 -18.88 -0.95
N PHE A 161 -3.10 -17.57 -0.79
CA PHE A 161 -4.28 -16.99 -0.16
C PHE A 161 -5.57 -17.40 -0.89
N GLY A 162 -5.64 -17.20 -2.22
CA GLY A 162 -6.79 -17.58 -3.02
C GLY A 162 -7.09 -19.10 -2.98
N ALA A 163 -6.02 -19.92 -3.01
CA ALA A 163 -6.11 -21.37 -2.90
C ALA A 163 -6.65 -21.85 -1.54
N CYS A 164 -6.54 -21.05 -0.49
CA CYS A 164 -7.15 -21.33 0.81
C CYS A 164 -8.52 -20.65 0.96
N ALA A 165 -8.65 -19.39 0.56
CA ALA A 165 -9.86 -18.60 0.80
C ALA A 165 -11.08 -19.13 0.03
N VAL A 166 -10.89 -19.53 -1.23
CA VAL A 166 -12.01 -20.04 -2.05
C VAL A 166 -12.54 -21.38 -1.54
N PRO A 167 -11.71 -22.42 -1.32
CA PRO A 167 -12.21 -23.67 -0.72
C PRO A 167 -12.76 -23.47 0.70
N GLY A 168 -12.16 -22.59 1.51
CA GLY A 168 -12.65 -22.25 2.84
C GLY A 168 -14.06 -21.66 2.81
N LEU A 169 -14.33 -20.72 1.89
CA LEU A 169 -15.66 -20.17 1.67
C LEU A 169 -16.65 -21.25 1.21
N ILE A 170 -16.29 -22.03 0.19
CA ILE A 170 -17.16 -23.10 -0.32
C ILE A 170 -17.54 -24.07 0.79
N ALA A 171 -16.58 -24.46 1.62
CA ALA A 171 -16.81 -25.37 2.72
C ALA A 171 -17.73 -24.80 3.81
N LEU A 172 -17.71 -23.47 4.05
CA LEU A 172 -18.63 -22.80 4.98
C LEU A 172 -20.05 -22.64 4.42
N GLU A 173 -20.20 -22.59 3.08
CA GLU A 173 -21.50 -22.43 2.42
C GLU A 173 -22.22 -23.78 2.19
N LEU A 174 -21.50 -24.89 2.20
CA LEU A 174 -22.13 -26.19 2.04
C LEU A 174 -23.02 -26.52 3.26
N PRO A 175 -24.25 -26.97 3.06
CA PRO A 175 -25.16 -27.25 4.15
C PRO A 175 -24.66 -28.38 5.06
N GLY A 176 -24.90 -28.25 6.36
CA GLY A 176 -24.33 -29.00 7.49
C GLY A 176 -24.57 -30.52 7.56
N THR A 177 -24.82 -31.20 6.45
CA THR A 177 -24.87 -32.66 6.34
C THR A 177 -23.50 -33.28 6.03
N LEU A 178 -22.46 -32.43 6.05
CA LEU A 178 -21.12 -32.86 5.68
C LEU A 178 -20.43 -33.53 6.87
N ASP A 179 -19.85 -34.69 6.60
CA ASP A 179 -19.05 -35.47 7.52
C ASP A 179 -18.05 -34.62 8.30
N GLN A 180 -17.72 -35.08 9.52
CA GLN A 180 -16.69 -34.48 10.38
C GLN A 180 -15.38 -34.15 9.62
N PHE A 181 -15.06 -34.92 8.60
CA PHE A 181 -13.92 -34.69 7.71
C PHE A 181 -13.99 -33.36 6.99
N LEU A 182 -15.16 -32.98 6.47
CA LEU A 182 -15.30 -31.75 5.71
C LEU A 182 -15.31 -30.51 6.59
N SER A 183 -15.81 -30.61 7.83
CA SER A 183 -15.73 -29.53 8.82
C SER A 183 -14.29 -29.26 9.24
N VAL A 184 -13.47 -30.29 9.41
CA VAL A 184 -12.04 -30.18 9.70
C VAL A 184 -11.31 -29.55 8.49
N ALA A 185 -11.61 -30.00 7.28
CA ALA A 185 -11.04 -29.43 6.05
C ALA A 185 -11.39 -27.95 5.89
N ALA A 186 -12.65 -27.58 6.15
CA ALA A 186 -13.09 -26.18 6.18
C ALA A 186 -12.25 -25.34 7.16
N GLY A 187 -12.07 -25.84 8.37
CA GLY A 187 -11.19 -25.21 9.37
C GLY A 187 -9.77 -24.99 8.84
N ILE A 188 -9.15 -26.03 8.28
CA ILE A 188 -7.79 -25.95 7.73
C ILE A 188 -7.69 -24.87 6.64
N PHE A 189 -8.63 -24.80 5.72
CA PHE A 189 -8.61 -23.79 4.66
C PHE A 189 -8.86 -22.37 5.19
N VAL A 190 -9.76 -22.17 6.15
CA VAL A 190 -10.01 -20.86 6.74
C VAL A 190 -8.80 -20.40 7.55
N PHE A 191 -8.19 -21.25 8.36
CA PHE A 191 -6.97 -20.91 9.09
C PHE A 191 -5.78 -20.68 8.14
N GLY A 192 -5.66 -21.50 7.08
CA GLY A 192 -4.69 -21.29 6.01
C GLY A 192 -4.87 -19.93 5.33
N SER A 193 -6.12 -19.55 5.04
CA SER A 193 -6.41 -18.23 4.47
C SER A 193 -6.08 -17.09 5.43
N ALA A 194 -6.23 -17.25 6.74
CA ALA A 194 -5.82 -16.26 7.73
C ALA A 194 -4.30 -16.06 7.76
N ILE A 195 -3.52 -17.15 7.73
CA ILE A 195 -2.05 -17.07 7.68
C ILE A 195 -1.59 -16.33 6.41
N PHE A 196 -2.06 -16.78 5.23
CA PHE A 196 -1.69 -16.13 3.98
C PHE A 196 -2.30 -14.73 3.85
N GLY A 197 -3.44 -14.47 4.49
CA GLY A 197 -4.08 -13.17 4.57
C GLY A 197 -3.26 -12.15 5.37
N THR A 198 -2.73 -12.54 6.51
CA THR A 198 -1.77 -11.72 7.28
C THR A 198 -0.53 -11.42 6.45
N LEU A 199 0.04 -12.43 5.78
CA LEU A 199 1.16 -12.22 4.87
C LEU A 199 0.79 -11.31 3.70
N LEU A 200 -0.42 -11.37 3.16
CA LEU A 200 -0.89 -10.52 2.07
C LEU A 200 -1.02 -9.06 2.53
N ALA A 201 -1.59 -8.81 3.71
CA ALA A 201 -1.75 -7.47 4.25
C ALA A 201 -0.39 -6.82 4.58
N THR A 202 0.51 -7.56 5.25
CA THR A 202 1.86 -7.06 5.58
C THR A 202 2.75 -6.91 4.35
N TYR A 203 2.59 -7.78 3.35
CA TYR A 203 3.38 -7.76 2.11
C TYR A 203 3.27 -6.43 1.37
N THR A 204 2.13 -5.78 1.37
CA THR A 204 1.95 -4.47 0.70
C THR A 204 2.92 -3.43 1.26
N GLY A 205 3.10 -3.40 2.57
CA GLY A 205 4.10 -2.56 3.23
C GLY A 205 5.55 -2.94 2.87
N VAL A 206 5.83 -4.24 2.76
CA VAL A 206 7.15 -4.73 2.32
C VAL A 206 7.44 -4.31 0.88
N LEU A 207 6.45 -4.38 -0.01
CA LEU A 207 6.59 -3.98 -1.41
C LEU A 207 6.92 -2.49 -1.54
N ILE A 208 6.20 -1.64 -0.81
CA ILE A 208 6.44 -0.19 -0.79
C ILE A 208 7.81 0.12 -0.20
N GLY A 209 8.16 -0.51 0.92
CA GLY A 209 9.45 -0.36 1.58
C GLY A 209 10.66 -0.86 0.78
N ALA A 210 10.43 -1.75 -0.20
CA ALA A 210 11.46 -2.21 -1.13
C ALA A 210 11.69 -1.27 -2.32
N THR A 211 10.94 -0.18 -2.42
CA THR A 211 11.12 0.82 -3.48
C THR A 211 12.30 1.74 -3.18
N ALA A 212 12.78 2.43 -4.20
CA ALA A 212 13.87 3.37 -4.09
C ALA A 212 13.47 4.77 -3.56
N ILE A 213 12.22 4.94 -3.13
CA ILE A 213 11.75 6.21 -2.56
C ILE A 213 12.27 6.34 -1.12
N PRO A 214 13.10 7.35 -0.81
CA PRO A 214 13.79 7.46 0.47
C PRO A 214 12.85 7.46 1.67
N ALA A 215 11.71 8.14 1.57
CA ALA A 215 10.71 8.21 2.63
C ALA A 215 10.13 6.83 2.99
N TRP A 216 9.81 6.02 2.01
CA TRP A 216 9.29 4.67 2.23
C TRP A 216 10.38 3.70 2.70
N PHE A 217 11.59 3.84 2.18
CA PHE A 217 12.72 3.01 2.60
C PHE A 217 13.10 3.23 4.06
N LEU A 218 13.04 4.48 4.55
CA LEU A 218 13.29 4.80 5.95
C LEU A 218 12.30 4.11 6.90
N HIS A 219 11.03 4.02 6.49
CA HIS A 219 9.95 3.43 7.30
C HIS A 219 9.62 1.98 6.92
N ARG A 220 10.50 1.28 6.18
CA ARG A 220 10.27 -0.09 5.65
C ARG A 220 9.88 -1.14 6.69
N THR A 221 10.25 -0.96 7.96
CA THR A 221 9.89 -1.87 9.05
C THR A 221 8.52 -1.57 9.65
N LEU A 222 8.06 -0.32 9.57
CA LEU A 222 6.75 0.09 10.10
C LEU A 222 5.63 -0.02 9.06
N LEU A 223 5.96 0.14 7.78
CA LEU A 223 4.97 0.04 6.70
C LEU A 223 4.18 -1.28 6.71
N PRO A 224 4.79 -2.47 6.90
CA PRO A 224 4.02 -3.71 7.03
C PRO A 224 3.01 -3.69 8.17
N ILE A 225 3.38 -3.14 9.33
CA ILE A 225 2.50 -3.03 10.50
C ILE A 225 1.37 -2.05 10.22
N HIS A 226 1.69 -0.89 9.62
CA HIS A 226 0.68 0.09 9.21
C HIS A 226 -0.35 -0.51 8.24
N PHE A 227 0.08 -1.21 7.20
CA PHE A 227 -0.84 -1.85 6.25
C PHE A 227 -1.68 -2.96 6.88
N GLU A 228 -1.13 -3.70 7.82
CA GLU A 228 -1.87 -4.72 8.59
C GLU A 228 -2.94 -4.09 9.48
N THR A 229 -2.59 -3.07 10.26
CA THR A 229 -3.53 -2.37 11.16
C THR A 229 -4.62 -1.64 10.39
N ALA A 230 -4.26 -0.93 9.32
CA ALA A 230 -5.22 -0.25 8.43
C ALA A 230 -6.17 -1.26 7.75
N GLY A 231 -5.63 -2.40 7.29
CA GLY A 231 -6.41 -3.51 6.74
C GLY A 231 -7.40 -4.09 7.74
N LEU A 232 -6.97 -4.30 9.00
CA LEU A 232 -7.81 -4.80 10.07
C LEU A 232 -8.95 -3.83 10.40
N GLY A 233 -8.64 -2.54 10.53
CA GLY A 233 -9.63 -1.49 10.76
C GLY A 233 -10.67 -1.41 9.64
N SER A 234 -10.21 -1.49 8.39
CA SER A 234 -11.06 -1.45 7.19
C SER A 234 -11.95 -2.70 7.08
N ALA A 235 -11.41 -3.89 7.36
CA ALA A 235 -12.17 -5.14 7.34
C ALA A 235 -13.24 -5.17 8.45
N ALA A 236 -12.90 -4.74 9.67
CA ALA A 236 -13.85 -4.63 10.77
C ALA A 236 -14.97 -3.63 10.44
N ALA A 237 -14.62 -2.44 9.94
CA ALA A 237 -15.59 -1.42 9.57
C ALA A 237 -16.53 -1.89 8.42
N LEU A 238 -16.01 -2.61 7.44
CA LEU A 238 -16.81 -3.16 6.34
C LEU A 238 -17.81 -4.21 6.85
N LEU A 239 -17.40 -5.09 7.75
CA LEU A 239 -18.29 -6.08 8.37
C LEU A 239 -19.38 -5.42 9.24
N GLU A 240 -19.01 -4.37 9.99
CA GLU A 240 -19.97 -3.57 10.76
C GLU A 240 -20.99 -2.85 9.84
N LEU A 241 -20.53 -2.34 8.70
CA LEU A 241 -21.39 -1.72 7.68
C LEU A 241 -22.37 -2.74 7.06
N LEU A 242 -21.95 -3.99 6.88
CA LEU A 242 -22.78 -5.10 6.43
C LEU A 242 -23.78 -5.59 7.50
N GLY A 243 -23.79 -4.99 8.69
CA GLY A 243 -24.76 -5.24 9.74
C GLY A 243 -24.28 -6.17 10.87
N HIS A 244 -23.05 -6.66 10.81
CA HIS A 244 -22.48 -7.50 11.88
C HIS A 244 -21.98 -6.65 13.05
N ARG A 245 -22.87 -6.35 14.01
CA ARG A 245 -22.56 -5.51 15.18
C ARG A 245 -22.22 -6.36 16.39
N ILE A 246 -21.03 -6.94 16.39
CA ILE A 246 -20.53 -7.79 17.48
C ILE A 246 -19.48 -7.01 18.28
N PRO A 247 -19.50 -7.08 19.64
CA PRO A 247 -18.52 -6.36 20.48
C PRO A 247 -17.07 -6.67 20.12
N ALA A 248 -16.75 -7.93 19.80
CA ALA A 248 -15.41 -8.33 19.37
C ALA A 248 -14.94 -7.60 18.11
N LEU A 249 -15.84 -7.34 17.15
CA LEU A 249 -15.51 -6.64 15.91
C LEU A 249 -15.19 -5.17 16.17
N ASN A 250 -15.98 -4.52 17.05
CA ASN A 250 -15.70 -3.18 17.52
C ASN A 250 -14.36 -3.09 18.27
N PHE A 251 -14.05 -4.10 19.11
CA PHE A 251 -12.75 -4.18 19.79
C PHE A 251 -11.59 -4.28 18.80
N LEU A 252 -11.69 -5.10 17.76
CA LEU A 252 -10.69 -5.19 16.70
C LEU A 252 -10.48 -3.86 15.99
N GLY A 253 -11.58 -3.17 15.65
CA GLY A 253 -11.51 -1.85 15.04
C GLY A 253 -10.93 -0.78 15.98
N PHE A 254 -11.21 -0.87 17.28
CA PHE A 254 -10.62 0.00 18.30
C PHE A 254 -9.10 -0.26 18.42
N TYR A 255 -8.70 -1.54 18.45
CA TYR A 255 -7.30 -1.94 18.47
C TYR A 255 -6.55 -1.43 17.23
N ALA A 256 -7.15 -1.56 16.04
CA ALA A 256 -6.58 -1.05 14.79
C ALA A 256 -6.40 0.47 14.84
N ALA A 257 -7.43 1.23 15.21
CA ALA A 257 -7.34 2.69 15.32
C ALA A 257 -6.35 3.15 16.41
N GLY A 258 -6.24 2.40 17.50
CA GLY A 258 -5.23 2.60 18.54
C GLY A 258 -3.81 2.38 18.00
N GLY A 259 -3.60 1.31 17.27
CA GLY A 259 -2.34 1.00 16.60
C GLY A 259 -1.91 2.10 15.62
N GLU A 260 -2.82 2.56 14.76
CA GLU A 260 -2.59 3.68 13.84
C GLU A 260 -2.24 4.99 14.59
N THR A 261 -2.94 5.26 15.69
CA THR A 261 -2.64 6.43 16.53
C THR A 261 -1.24 6.35 17.13
N VAL A 262 -0.85 5.19 17.63
CA VAL A 262 0.50 4.96 18.18
C VAL A 262 1.57 5.11 17.11
N LEU A 263 1.33 4.55 15.91
CA LEU A 263 2.23 4.69 14.76
C LEU A 263 2.38 6.16 14.35
N LEU A 264 1.29 6.91 14.30
CA LEU A 264 1.29 8.35 14.01
C LEU A 264 2.11 9.13 15.04
N ILE A 265 1.88 8.89 16.34
CA ILE A 265 2.65 9.54 17.42
C ILE A 265 4.13 9.18 17.30
N TRP A 266 4.45 7.92 17.04
CA TRP A 266 5.83 7.50 16.88
C TRP A 266 6.51 8.16 15.68
N LEU A 267 5.84 8.23 14.52
CA LEU A 267 6.34 8.89 13.32
C LEU A 267 6.54 10.41 13.55
N THR A 268 5.61 11.05 14.24
CA THR A 268 5.72 12.50 14.55
C THR A 268 6.81 12.80 15.56
N ALA A 269 7.06 11.90 16.51
CA ALA A 269 8.15 12.03 17.48
C ALA A 269 9.53 11.80 16.88
N ASN A 270 9.63 10.87 15.91
CA ASN A 270 10.90 10.49 15.26
C ASN A 270 11.02 11.09 13.85
N LYS A 271 10.83 12.40 13.72
CA LYS A 271 10.95 13.10 12.43
C LYS A 271 12.36 12.96 11.85
N HIS A 272 12.50 12.18 10.80
CA HIS A 272 13.77 11.95 10.14
C HIS A 272 14.02 12.94 8.99
N GLY A 273 14.29 14.19 9.35
CA GLY A 273 14.96 15.16 8.48
C GLY A 273 14.23 15.51 7.16
N VAL A 274 14.97 15.46 6.05
CA VAL A 274 14.54 15.97 4.74
C VAL A 274 13.43 15.11 4.10
N ALA A 275 13.40 13.81 4.36
CA ALA A 275 12.43 12.91 3.76
C ALA A 275 11.00 13.14 4.28
N ASP A 276 10.85 13.37 5.59
CA ASP A 276 9.56 13.68 6.21
C ASP A 276 9.03 15.06 5.80
N ARG A 277 9.94 16.03 5.63
CA ARG A 277 9.55 17.34 5.08
C ARG A 277 9.04 17.22 3.65
N ALA A 278 9.70 16.42 2.81
CA ALA A 278 9.30 16.24 1.42
C ALA A 278 7.87 15.65 1.29
N ILE A 279 7.46 14.78 2.20
CA ILE A 279 6.11 14.21 2.22
C ILE A 279 5.06 15.25 2.61
N HIS A 280 5.37 16.10 3.59
CA HIS A 280 4.39 17.02 4.17
C HIS A 280 4.35 18.42 3.52
N GLU A 281 5.43 18.84 2.87
CA GLU A 281 5.57 20.17 2.26
C GLU A 281 5.06 20.23 0.80
N HIS A 282 4.92 19.09 0.12
CA HIS A 282 4.37 19.06 -1.24
C HIS A 282 2.83 19.15 -1.23
N GLY A 283 2.25 19.59 -2.33
CA GLY A 283 0.80 19.85 -2.45
C GLY A 283 -0.15 18.69 -2.10
N SER A 284 0.36 17.45 -1.97
CA SER A 284 -0.37 16.27 -1.50
C SER A 284 -0.25 16.01 0.02
N GLY A 285 0.58 16.76 0.74
CA GLY A 285 0.84 16.53 2.16
C GLY A 285 -0.40 16.71 3.05
N TRP A 286 -1.37 17.53 2.62
CA TRP A 286 -2.64 17.65 3.33
C TRP A 286 -3.51 16.39 3.27
N LEU A 287 -3.46 15.64 2.17
CA LEU A 287 -4.16 14.34 2.04
C LEU A 287 -3.58 13.32 3.02
N ILE A 288 -2.26 13.28 3.17
CA ILE A 288 -1.60 12.38 4.11
C ILE A 288 -2.02 12.72 5.53
N ARG A 289 -2.06 14.00 5.92
CA ARG A 289 -2.52 14.43 7.26
C ARG A 289 -3.98 14.09 7.51
N ILE A 290 -4.85 14.19 6.50
CA ILE A 290 -6.25 13.77 6.61
C ILE A 290 -6.32 12.26 6.80
N ASP A 291 -5.58 11.48 6.01
CA ASP A 291 -5.55 10.03 6.12
C ASP A 291 -5.07 9.59 7.51
N GLU A 292 -3.97 10.15 7.99
CA GLU A 292 -3.43 9.91 9.33
C GLU A 292 -4.44 10.26 10.44
N ALA A 293 -5.18 11.38 10.29
CA ALA A 293 -6.20 11.78 11.27
C ALA A 293 -7.43 10.87 11.22
N LEU A 294 -7.87 10.48 10.02
CA LEU A 294 -9.06 9.64 9.83
C LEU A 294 -8.84 8.20 10.30
N ASN A 295 -7.70 7.60 9.98
CA ASN A 295 -7.42 6.20 10.31
C ASN A 295 -7.01 5.98 11.77
N GLY A 296 -6.41 6.98 12.41
CA GLY A 296 -5.95 6.91 13.79
C GLY A 296 -6.89 7.61 14.78
N PRO A 297 -6.57 8.86 15.22
CA PRO A 297 -7.25 9.51 16.33
C PRO A 297 -8.75 9.69 16.13
N LEU A 298 -9.17 10.06 14.92
CA LEU A 298 -10.59 10.30 14.64
C LEU A 298 -11.37 8.99 14.65
N ALA A 299 -10.84 7.93 14.05
CA ALA A 299 -11.47 6.60 14.09
C ALA A 299 -11.60 6.11 15.53
N LEU A 300 -10.57 6.32 16.36
CA LEU A 300 -10.59 5.97 17.77
C LEU A 300 -11.71 6.69 18.53
N VAL A 301 -11.79 8.02 18.36
CA VAL A 301 -12.83 8.85 18.99
C VAL A 301 -14.23 8.45 18.52
N LEU A 302 -14.42 8.27 17.21
CA LEU A 302 -15.72 7.87 16.65
C LEU A 302 -16.16 6.49 17.19
N ARG A 303 -15.24 5.55 17.34
CA ARG A 303 -15.54 4.23 17.92
C ARG A 303 -15.89 4.32 19.42
N MET A 304 -15.31 5.26 20.16
CA MET A 304 -15.66 5.50 21.56
C MET A 304 -17.06 6.08 21.72
N PHE A 305 -17.44 7.03 20.88
CA PHE A 305 -18.72 7.76 21.01
C PHE A 305 -19.84 7.20 20.13
N GLY A 306 -19.52 6.55 19.02
CA GLY A 306 -20.50 6.01 18.08
C GLY A 306 -21.14 4.68 18.50
N GLN A 307 -20.74 4.10 19.63
CA GLN A 307 -21.29 2.84 20.10
C GLN A 307 -22.68 3.01 20.72
N THR A 308 -23.60 2.11 20.39
CA THR A 308 -24.85 2.01 21.14
C THR A 308 -24.59 1.63 22.60
N PRO A 309 -25.43 2.06 23.56
CA PRO A 309 -25.24 1.73 24.98
C PRO A 309 -25.05 0.25 25.26
N SER A 310 -25.73 -0.63 24.51
CA SER A 310 -25.60 -2.09 24.59
C SER A 310 -24.23 -2.61 24.16
N GLN A 311 -23.50 -1.90 23.30
CA GLN A 311 -22.17 -2.29 22.84
C GLN A 311 -21.05 -1.84 23.78
N ARG A 312 -21.31 -0.84 24.65
CA ARG A 312 -20.31 -0.31 25.60
C ARG A 312 -20.11 -1.19 26.83
N PHE A 313 -21.09 -2.02 27.19
CA PHE A 313 -21.12 -2.76 28.47
C PHE A 313 -20.83 -4.26 28.34
N HIS A 314 -20.49 -4.79 27.17
CA HIS A 314 -20.10 -6.18 26.98
C HIS A 314 -18.61 -6.29 26.64
N PHE A 315 -17.78 -5.93 27.60
CA PHE A 315 -16.38 -6.31 27.68
C PHE A 315 -16.22 -7.44 28.70
#